data_fbba0da6f9202d218b247d95b157ba85
#
_entry.id   fbba0da6f9202d218b247d95b157ba85
#
_cell.length_a   1.000
_cell.length_b   1.000
_cell.length_c   1.000
_cell.angle_alpha   90.00
_cell.angle_beta   90.00
_cell.angle_gamma   90.00
#
_symmetry.space_group_name_H-M   'P 1'
#
loop_
_entity.id
_entity.type
_entity.pdbx_description
1 polymer ?
#
loop_
_entity_poly.entity_id
_entity_poly.type
_entity_poly.pdbx_seq_one_letter_code
_entity_poly.pdbx_strand_id
1 'polypeptide(L)'
;MELAPSILSADFAHLAGQIQAAERGGATVIHVDVMDGHFVPNITIGPPVVASLRKVTRLPLDCHLMIENPDEFIPALAEAGANWVSVHYEACRHLHRSLELIAQHGMKPAVVINPATRVNLLIDILPMVHHVLVMSVNPGFGGQKFIPFSLEKIRHLCAVRAELGLEYRVEVDGGVASDTVAQVVEAGADLLVAGQAIFGDGHPEENARRLLLMAREAASPPSKQGTKHSGPRKNVRETGRPLHRTTGKRKSLLRGSTV
;
A
#
# COMPACT_ATOMS: atom_id res chain seq x y z
N MET A 1 3.84 -3.70 -9.90
CA MET A 1 4.09 -2.55 -9.02
C MET A 1 3.69 -1.29 -9.75
N GLU A 2 2.78 -0.49 -9.21
CA GLU A 2 2.28 0.75 -9.77
C GLU A 2 2.69 1.93 -8.88
N LEU A 3 2.81 3.12 -9.49
CA LEU A 3 3.15 4.36 -8.78
C LEU A 3 2.06 5.41 -9.05
N ALA A 4 1.52 5.96 -7.98
CA ALA A 4 0.50 7.00 -7.96
C ALA A 4 1.06 8.28 -7.30
N PRO A 5 1.67 9.20 -8.05
CA PRO A 5 2.07 10.49 -7.52
C PRO A 5 0.88 11.26 -6.94
N SER A 6 0.94 11.61 -5.63
CA SER A 6 -0.06 12.46 -5.02
C SER A 6 0.21 13.93 -5.35
N ILE A 7 -0.74 14.55 -6.04
CA ILE A 7 -0.65 15.96 -6.43
C ILE A 7 -0.76 16.93 -5.24
N LEU A 8 -1.08 16.44 -4.06
CA LEU A 8 -1.10 17.25 -2.83
C LEU A 8 0.23 17.97 -2.57
N SER A 9 1.35 17.34 -3.00
CA SER A 9 2.71 17.91 -2.87
C SER A 9 3.21 18.60 -4.12
N ALA A 10 2.39 18.69 -5.18
CA ALA A 10 2.75 19.37 -6.41
C ALA A 10 2.51 20.89 -6.30
N ASP A 11 3.14 21.65 -7.19
CA ASP A 11 2.79 23.07 -7.38
C ASP A 11 1.46 23.18 -8.14
N PHE A 12 0.42 23.61 -7.44
CA PHE A 12 -0.94 23.74 -8.00
C PHE A 12 -1.03 24.74 -9.15
N ALA A 13 -0.12 25.72 -9.23
CA ALA A 13 -0.05 26.64 -10.37
C ALA A 13 0.51 25.97 -11.64
N HIS A 14 1.19 24.84 -11.52
CA HIS A 14 1.89 24.16 -12.62
C HIS A 14 1.54 22.66 -12.74
N LEU A 15 0.37 22.23 -12.22
CA LEU A 15 -0.06 20.82 -12.15
C LEU A 15 0.10 20.06 -13.47
N ALA A 16 -0.32 20.64 -14.59
CA ALA A 16 -0.27 19.98 -15.89
C ALA A 16 1.18 19.54 -16.25
N GLY A 17 2.15 20.43 -16.10
CA GLY A 17 3.55 20.15 -16.40
C GLY A 17 4.17 19.12 -15.45
N GLN A 18 3.83 19.21 -14.18
CA GLN A 18 4.34 18.28 -13.15
C GLN A 18 3.78 16.87 -13.31
N ILE A 19 2.47 16.75 -13.60
CA ILE A 19 1.83 15.46 -13.88
C ILE A 19 2.47 14.80 -15.11
N GLN A 20 2.59 15.53 -16.22
CA GLN A 20 3.23 15.02 -17.44
C GLN A 20 4.70 14.59 -17.21
N ALA A 21 5.42 15.30 -16.36
CA ALA A 21 6.77 14.89 -15.97
C ALA A 21 6.76 13.60 -15.15
N ALA A 22 5.86 13.44 -14.18
CA ALA A 22 5.71 12.21 -13.42
C ALA A 22 5.27 11.02 -14.30
N GLU A 23 4.40 11.24 -15.30
CA GLU A 23 4.02 10.25 -16.33
C GLU A 23 5.25 9.76 -17.11
N ARG A 24 6.10 10.68 -17.61
CA ARG A 24 7.35 10.31 -18.28
C ARG A 24 8.32 9.56 -17.37
N GLY A 25 8.24 9.79 -16.05
CA GLY A 25 8.96 9.06 -15.03
C GLY A 25 8.45 7.65 -14.78
N GLY A 26 7.27 7.30 -15.33
CA GLY A 26 6.67 5.96 -15.24
C GLY A 26 5.49 5.86 -14.27
N ALA A 27 4.92 6.97 -13.81
CA ALA A 27 3.66 6.97 -13.07
C ALA A 27 2.55 6.30 -13.90
N THR A 28 1.69 5.53 -13.24
CA THR A 28 0.60 4.76 -13.87
C THR A 28 -0.78 5.21 -13.41
N VAL A 29 -0.85 5.99 -12.35
CA VAL A 29 -2.06 6.55 -11.72
C VAL A 29 -1.72 7.95 -11.26
N ILE A 30 -2.70 8.83 -11.13
CA ILE A 30 -2.56 10.14 -10.45
C ILE A 30 -3.45 10.12 -9.21
N HIS A 31 -2.85 10.31 -8.06
CA HIS A 31 -3.57 10.34 -6.77
C HIS A 31 -3.97 11.76 -6.40
N VAL A 32 -5.24 11.92 -5.98
CA VAL A 32 -5.91 13.21 -5.77
C VAL A 32 -6.52 13.23 -4.37
N ASP A 33 -5.86 13.91 -3.44
CA ASP A 33 -6.29 14.03 -2.05
C ASP A 33 -7.34 15.14 -1.88
N VAL A 34 -8.60 14.77 -1.66
CA VAL A 34 -9.74 15.66 -1.46
C VAL A 34 -10.02 15.78 0.04
N MET A 35 -9.92 16.99 0.58
CA MET A 35 -10.07 17.29 2.01
C MET A 35 -11.07 18.43 2.23
N ASP A 36 -11.93 18.31 3.25
CA ASP A 36 -13.04 19.22 3.54
C ASP A 36 -12.84 20.13 4.77
N GLY A 37 -11.75 19.96 5.51
CA GLY A 37 -11.52 20.69 6.76
C GLY A 37 -12.35 20.20 7.95
N HIS A 38 -13.10 19.07 7.80
CA HIS A 38 -13.92 18.46 8.84
C HIS A 38 -13.37 17.08 9.23
N PHE A 39 -13.32 16.15 8.27
CA PHE A 39 -12.72 14.83 8.51
C PHE A 39 -11.23 14.93 8.83
N VAL A 40 -10.53 15.87 8.17
CA VAL A 40 -9.14 16.24 8.43
C VAL A 40 -9.00 17.77 8.58
N PRO A 41 -8.02 18.28 9.37
CA PRO A 41 -7.85 19.71 9.63
C PRO A 41 -7.16 20.45 8.47
N ASN A 42 -7.55 20.15 7.23
CA ASN A 42 -7.01 20.77 6.02
C ASN A 42 -8.08 20.80 4.93
N ILE A 43 -8.03 21.80 4.04
CA ILE A 43 -8.87 21.93 2.85
C ILE A 43 -7.96 21.90 1.64
N THR A 44 -8.28 21.09 0.62
CA THR A 44 -7.44 20.97 -0.56
C THR A 44 -8.16 21.30 -1.86
N ILE A 45 -8.66 20.32 -2.55
CA ILE A 45 -9.23 20.40 -3.90
C ILE A 45 -10.50 19.56 -4.00
N GLY A 46 -11.18 19.63 -5.14
CA GLY A 46 -12.42 18.90 -5.37
C GLY A 46 -12.71 18.67 -6.85
N PRO A 47 -13.97 18.32 -7.21
CA PRO A 47 -14.37 17.97 -8.57
C PRO A 47 -13.92 18.94 -9.68
N PRO A 48 -13.88 20.28 -9.49
CA PRO A 48 -13.41 21.20 -10.54
C PRO A 48 -11.94 21.00 -10.92
N VAL A 49 -11.09 20.64 -9.93
CA VAL A 49 -9.68 20.33 -10.21
C VAL A 49 -9.57 18.99 -10.92
N VAL A 50 -10.30 17.95 -10.48
CA VAL A 50 -10.38 16.65 -11.16
C VAL A 50 -10.77 16.81 -12.63
N ALA A 51 -11.80 17.62 -12.95
CA ALA A 51 -12.21 17.92 -14.31
C ALA A 51 -11.11 18.62 -15.13
N SER A 52 -10.29 19.45 -14.49
CA SER A 52 -9.16 20.11 -15.13
C SER A 52 -8.01 19.12 -15.40
N LEU A 53 -7.71 18.24 -14.44
CA LEU A 53 -6.72 17.17 -14.57
C LEU A 53 -7.08 16.21 -15.69
N ARG A 54 -8.36 15.83 -15.83
CA ARG A 54 -8.83 14.93 -16.89
C ARG A 54 -8.49 15.42 -18.29
N LYS A 55 -8.36 16.73 -18.48
CA LYS A 55 -7.99 17.32 -19.78
C LYS A 55 -6.50 17.18 -20.12
N VAL A 56 -5.65 16.97 -19.12
CA VAL A 56 -4.18 16.98 -19.28
C VAL A 56 -3.53 15.62 -19.15
N THR A 57 -4.23 14.62 -18.59
CA THR A 57 -3.73 13.24 -18.47
C THR A 57 -4.76 12.22 -18.96
N ARG A 58 -4.29 11.04 -19.38
CA ARG A 58 -5.12 9.86 -19.66
C ARG A 58 -4.98 8.78 -18.60
N LEU A 59 -4.06 8.94 -17.67
CA LEU A 59 -3.90 8.01 -16.55
C LEU A 59 -5.16 7.97 -15.69
N PRO A 60 -5.45 6.87 -15.01
CA PRO A 60 -6.49 6.84 -14.00
C PRO A 60 -6.30 7.96 -12.98
N LEU A 61 -7.39 8.66 -12.66
CA LEU A 61 -7.46 9.59 -11.54
C LEU A 61 -8.07 8.84 -10.36
N ASP A 62 -7.28 8.64 -9.32
CA ASP A 62 -7.65 8.02 -8.07
C ASP A 62 -7.95 9.10 -7.03
N CYS A 63 -9.22 9.29 -6.71
CA CYS A 63 -9.68 10.33 -5.79
C CYS A 63 -9.86 9.76 -4.38
N HIS A 64 -8.97 10.17 -3.49
CA HIS A 64 -8.98 9.81 -2.08
C HIS A 64 -9.79 10.85 -1.29
N LEU A 65 -10.95 10.42 -0.74
CA LEU A 65 -11.90 11.32 -0.09
C LEU A 65 -11.70 11.32 1.43
N MET A 66 -10.98 12.32 1.92
CA MET A 66 -10.85 12.65 3.34
C MET A 66 -11.90 13.70 3.72
N ILE A 67 -13.19 13.31 3.63
CA ILE A 67 -14.35 14.18 3.83
C ILE A 67 -15.45 13.47 4.63
N GLU A 68 -16.28 14.21 5.37
CA GLU A 68 -17.29 13.63 6.25
C GLU A 68 -18.48 12.97 5.52
N ASN A 69 -18.89 13.50 4.38
CA ASN A 69 -20.06 13.01 3.62
C ASN A 69 -19.67 12.63 2.18
N PRO A 70 -18.86 11.56 1.96
CA PRO A 70 -18.35 11.24 0.63
C PRO A 70 -19.45 10.96 -0.41
N ASP A 71 -20.59 10.39 0.00
CA ASP A 71 -21.68 10.02 -0.89
C ASP A 71 -22.21 11.22 -1.70
N GLU A 72 -22.19 12.42 -1.13
CA GLU A 72 -22.68 13.64 -1.77
C GLU A 72 -21.82 14.08 -2.97
N PHE A 73 -20.54 13.70 -2.98
CA PHE A 73 -19.56 14.13 -3.99
C PHE A 73 -19.30 13.09 -5.08
N ILE A 74 -19.73 11.84 -4.88
CA ILE A 74 -19.51 10.74 -5.84
C ILE A 74 -20.05 11.07 -7.24
N PRO A 75 -21.30 11.59 -7.42
CA PRO A 75 -21.79 11.95 -8.76
C PRO A 75 -20.95 13.02 -9.45
N ALA A 76 -20.57 14.07 -8.71
CA ALA A 76 -19.76 15.16 -9.26
C ALA A 76 -18.33 14.72 -9.63
N LEU A 77 -17.76 13.78 -8.89
CA LEU A 77 -16.45 13.20 -9.21
C LEU A 77 -16.51 12.32 -10.47
N ALA A 78 -17.58 11.57 -10.66
CA ALA A 78 -17.80 10.79 -11.88
C ALA A 78 -17.90 11.71 -13.10
N GLU A 79 -18.72 12.77 -13.02
CA GLU A 79 -18.84 13.80 -14.08
C GLU A 79 -17.51 14.50 -14.36
N ALA A 80 -16.70 14.73 -13.33
CA ALA A 80 -15.35 15.30 -13.44
C ALA A 80 -14.33 14.36 -14.11
N GLY A 81 -14.64 13.08 -14.25
CA GLY A 81 -13.78 12.07 -14.89
C GLY A 81 -12.86 11.34 -13.96
N ALA A 82 -13.18 11.22 -12.67
CA ALA A 82 -12.52 10.30 -11.75
C ALA A 82 -12.70 8.86 -12.24
N ASN A 83 -11.67 8.05 -12.05
CA ASN A 83 -11.70 6.62 -12.44
C ASN A 83 -11.87 5.72 -11.22
N TRP A 84 -11.23 6.08 -10.11
CA TRP A 84 -11.30 5.38 -8.85
C TRP A 84 -11.67 6.37 -7.76
N VAL A 85 -12.41 5.90 -6.77
CA VAL A 85 -12.78 6.69 -5.59
C VAL A 85 -12.59 5.83 -4.37
N SER A 86 -11.76 6.30 -3.46
CA SER A 86 -11.48 5.68 -2.18
C SER A 86 -12.11 6.50 -1.05
N VAL A 87 -12.93 5.83 -0.22
CA VAL A 87 -13.66 6.44 0.89
C VAL A 87 -13.20 5.83 2.21
N HIS A 88 -13.04 6.65 3.24
CA HIS A 88 -12.65 6.20 4.56
C HIS A 88 -13.73 5.35 5.22
N TYR A 89 -13.33 4.18 5.77
CA TYR A 89 -14.19 3.38 6.64
C TYR A 89 -14.80 4.24 7.76
N GLU A 90 -14.02 5.13 8.33
CA GLU A 90 -14.37 5.98 9.48
C GLU A 90 -15.32 7.13 9.10
N ALA A 91 -15.39 7.50 7.83
CA ALA A 91 -16.28 8.56 7.33
C ALA A 91 -17.64 8.02 6.86
N CYS A 92 -17.72 6.73 6.52
CA CYS A 92 -18.90 6.14 5.92
C CYS A 92 -19.82 5.50 6.96
N ARG A 93 -21.00 6.06 7.20
CA ARG A 93 -21.99 5.45 8.10
C ARG A 93 -22.51 4.11 7.56
N HIS A 94 -22.62 3.96 6.24
CA HIS A 94 -23.07 2.77 5.53
C HIS A 94 -22.11 2.45 4.38
N LEU A 95 -20.91 1.99 4.72
CA LEU A 95 -19.81 1.79 3.77
C LEU A 95 -20.22 0.94 2.56
N HIS A 96 -20.94 -0.16 2.75
CA HIS A 96 -21.41 -1.00 1.64
C HIS A 96 -22.18 -0.17 0.61
N ARG A 97 -23.12 0.67 1.04
CA ARG A 97 -23.92 1.54 0.16
C ARG A 97 -23.04 2.58 -0.56
N SER A 98 -22.07 3.16 0.12
CA SER A 98 -21.13 4.12 -0.49
C SER A 98 -20.30 3.46 -1.60
N LEU A 99 -19.81 2.23 -1.39
CA LEU A 99 -19.08 1.46 -2.40
C LEU A 99 -19.97 1.11 -3.61
N GLU A 100 -21.23 0.71 -3.37
CA GLU A 100 -22.20 0.46 -4.45
C GLU A 100 -22.46 1.76 -5.25
N LEU A 101 -22.60 2.90 -4.58
CA LEU A 101 -22.83 4.19 -5.23
C LEU A 101 -21.66 4.56 -6.16
N ILE A 102 -20.41 4.35 -5.73
CA ILE A 102 -19.21 4.56 -6.56
C ILE A 102 -19.30 3.68 -7.82
N ALA A 103 -19.58 2.37 -7.64
CA ALA A 103 -19.70 1.43 -8.74
C ALA A 103 -20.84 1.77 -9.71
N GLN A 104 -22.01 2.19 -9.22
CA GLN A 104 -23.16 2.63 -10.02
C GLN A 104 -22.84 3.84 -10.92
N HIS A 105 -21.90 4.70 -10.50
CA HIS A 105 -21.40 5.82 -11.30
C HIS A 105 -20.24 5.44 -12.23
N GLY A 106 -19.96 4.15 -12.42
CA GLY A 106 -18.94 3.65 -13.36
C GLY A 106 -17.50 3.77 -12.87
N MET A 107 -17.28 4.18 -11.62
CA MET A 107 -15.96 4.26 -11.02
C MET A 107 -15.61 2.99 -10.24
N LYS A 108 -14.32 2.75 -10.03
CA LYS A 108 -13.85 1.62 -9.22
C LYS A 108 -13.88 2.01 -7.74
N PRO A 109 -14.65 1.29 -6.91
CA PRO A 109 -14.74 1.58 -5.49
C PRO A 109 -13.51 1.12 -4.73
N ALA A 110 -13.08 1.89 -3.75
CA ALA A 110 -12.03 1.52 -2.81
C ALA A 110 -12.35 1.96 -1.39
N VAL A 111 -11.75 1.31 -0.43
CA VAL A 111 -11.87 1.63 0.99
C VAL A 111 -10.54 2.02 1.58
N VAL A 112 -10.55 3.04 2.43
CA VAL A 112 -9.38 3.53 3.17
C VAL A 112 -9.52 3.20 4.63
N ILE A 113 -8.42 2.84 5.28
CA ILE A 113 -8.34 2.70 6.74
C ILE A 113 -7.24 3.56 7.34
N ASN A 114 -7.58 4.27 8.40
CA ASN A 114 -6.66 5.03 9.22
C ASN A 114 -5.65 4.14 9.96
N PRO A 115 -4.53 4.69 10.46
CA PRO A 115 -3.55 3.91 11.23
C PRO A 115 -4.15 3.13 12.39
N ALA A 116 -5.16 3.65 13.09
CA ALA A 116 -5.79 2.98 14.24
C ALA A 116 -6.85 1.92 13.86
N THR A 117 -7.34 1.89 12.61
CA THR A 117 -8.43 1.01 12.19
C THR A 117 -7.90 -0.38 11.79
N ARG A 118 -8.55 -1.44 12.28
CA ARG A 118 -8.14 -2.82 12.02
C ARG A 118 -8.64 -3.33 10.67
N VAL A 119 -7.82 -4.13 9.99
CA VAL A 119 -8.15 -4.80 8.71
C VAL A 119 -9.41 -5.69 8.82
N ASN A 120 -9.60 -6.37 9.95
CA ASN A 120 -10.73 -7.29 10.16
C ASN A 120 -12.11 -6.63 10.01
N LEU A 121 -12.21 -5.32 10.14
CA LEU A 121 -13.44 -4.57 9.92
C LEU A 121 -13.88 -4.51 8.45
N LEU A 122 -12.99 -4.88 7.53
CA LEU A 122 -13.24 -4.81 6.10
C LEU A 122 -13.62 -6.14 5.46
N ILE A 123 -13.53 -7.27 6.17
CA ILE A 123 -13.62 -8.62 5.61
C ILE A 123 -14.86 -8.80 4.73
N ASP A 124 -16.01 -8.34 5.21
CA ASP A 124 -17.29 -8.52 4.49
C ASP A 124 -17.42 -7.67 3.22
N ILE A 125 -16.64 -6.58 3.08
CA ILE A 125 -16.70 -5.68 1.92
C ILE A 125 -15.52 -5.84 0.96
N LEU A 126 -14.49 -6.62 1.31
CA LEU A 126 -13.33 -6.85 0.43
C LEU A 126 -13.69 -7.37 -0.96
N PRO A 127 -14.72 -8.23 -1.14
CA PRO A 127 -15.13 -8.68 -2.49
C PRO A 127 -15.65 -7.55 -3.40
N MET A 128 -16.02 -6.40 -2.84
CA MET A 128 -16.61 -5.28 -3.59
C MET A 128 -15.58 -4.26 -4.05
N VAL A 129 -14.38 -4.26 -3.47
CA VAL A 129 -13.40 -3.19 -3.67
C VAL A 129 -12.37 -3.53 -4.74
N HIS A 130 -11.98 -2.53 -5.50
CA HIS A 130 -10.88 -2.61 -6.44
C HIS A 130 -9.52 -2.58 -5.73
N HIS A 131 -9.41 -1.79 -4.65
CA HIS A 131 -8.24 -1.74 -3.79
C HIS A 131 -8.60 -1.33 -2.35
N VAL A 132 -7.69 -1.63 -1.44
CA VAL A 132 -7.72 -1.14 -0.06
C VAL A 132 -6.54 -0.20 0.11
N LEU A 133 -6.82 1.04 0.48
CA LEU A 133 -5.80 2.05 0.78
C LEU A 133 -5.46 2.01 2.28
N VAL A 134 -4.22 1.69 2.59
CA VAL A 134 -3.69 1.71 3.95
C VAL A 134 -3.00 3.04 4.21
N MET A 135 -3.54 3.84 5.13
CA MET A 135 -2.86 5.03 5.59
C MET A 135 -1.66 4.66 6.45
N SER A 136 -0.49 5.06 6.02
CA SER A 136 0.78 4.90 6.75
C SER A 136 1.27 6.20 7.41
N VAL A 137 0.40 7.20 7.43
CA VAL A 137 0.46 8.44 8.23
C VAL A 137 -0.94 8.77 8.74
N ASN A 138 -1.09 9.74 9.63
CA ASN A 138 -2.42 10.30 9.90
C ASN A 138 -2.86 11.18 8.72
N PRO A 139 -4.08 11.01 8.18
CA PRO A 139 -4.56 11.81 7.05
C PRO A 139 -4.54 13.32 7.32
N GLY A 140 -4.40 14.13 6.26
CA GLY A 140 -4.55 15.58 6.33
C GLY A 140 -3.37 16.40 5.82
N PHE A 141 -2.13 15.90 5.88
CA PHE A 141 -0.94 16.65 5.44
C PHE A 141 0.07 15.75 4.73
N GLY A 142 0.72 16.30 3.71
CA GLY A 142 1.87 15.67 3.06
C GLY A 142 3.15 15.74 3.89
N GLY A 143 4.19 14.97 3.50
CA GLY A 143 5.53 15.03 4.08
C GLY A 143 5.68 14.48 5.50
N GLN A 144 4.71 13.71 5.99
CA GLN A 144 4.77 13.08 7.31
C GLN A 144 5.67 11.84 7.32
N LYS A 145 6.15 11.47 8.53
CA LYS A 145 6.94 10.26 8.73
C LYS A 145 6.07 9.02 8.65
N PHE A 146 6.57 8.02 7.94
CA PHE A 146 5.96 6.69 7.82
C PHE A 146 5.72 6.04 9.20
N ILE A 147 4.56 5.46 9.40
CA ILE A 147 4.18 4.74 10.61
C ILE A 147 4.47 3.24 10.41
N PRO A 148 5.52 2.66 11.06
CA PRO A 148 6.00 1.31 10.74
C PRO A 148 4.99 0.19 10.96
N PHE A 149 4.07 0.31 11.91
CA PHE A 149 3.07 -0.75 12.16
C PHE A 149 2.04 -0.89 11.04
N SER A 150 1.96 0.07 10.08
CA SER A 150 1.13 -0.08 8.88
C SER A 150 1.59 -1.24 7.99
N LEU A 151 2.87 -1.65 8.06
CA LEU A 151 3.39 -2.82 7.36
C LEU A 151 2.66 -4.12 7.74
N GLU A 152 2.26 -4.26 9.00
CA GLU A 152 1.50 -5.42 9.46
C GLU A 152 0.09 -5.47 8.85
N LYS A 153 -0.53 -4.30 8.60
CA LYS A 153 -1.82 -4.21 7.92
C LYS A 153 -1.71 -4.63 6.45
N ILE A 154 -0.64 -4.20 5.77
CA ILE A 154 -0.36 -4.59 4.39
C ILE A 154 -0.22 -6.11 4.30
N ARG A 155 0.62 -6.73 5.16
CA ARG A 155 0.79 -8.19 5.22
C ARG A 155 -0.52 -8.90 5.51
N HIS A 156 -1.31 -8.39 6.45
CA HIS A 156 -2.60 -8.97 6.82
C HIS A 156 -3.59 -8.93 5.64
N LEU A 157 -3.69 -7.79 4.93
CA LEU A 157 -4.52 -7.69 3.72
C LEU A 157 -4.07 -8.70 2.65
N CYS A 158 -2.77 -8.83 2.41
CA CYS A 158 -2.25 -9.82 1.46
C CYS A 158 -2.58 -11.26 1.87
N ALA A 159 -2.49 -11.58 3.16
CA ALA A 159 -2.86 -12.90 3.69
C ALA A 159 -4.36 -13.19 3.51
N VAL A 160 -5.23 -12.25 3.88
CA VAL A 160 -6.69 -12.37 3.69
C VAL A 160 -7.05 -12.49 2.20
N ARG A 161 -6.42 -11.70 1.34
CA ARG A 161 -6.62 -11.79 -0.12
C ARG A 161 -6.32 -13.20 -0.63
N ALA A 162 -5.21 -13.78 -0.20
CA ALA A 162 -4.80 -15.13 -0.60
C ALA A 162 -5.72 -16.21 -0.02
N GLU A 163 -6.11 -16.10 1.25
CA GLU A 163 -6.99 -17.05 1.94
C GLU A 163 -8.39 -17.10 1.31
N LEU A 164 -8.95 -15.93 0.98
CA LEU A 164 -10.30 -15.82 0.42
C LEU A 164 -10.33 -15.89 -1.12
N GLY A 165 -9.18 -15.97 -1.80
CA GLY A 165 -9.10 -15.99 -3.27
C GLY A 165 -9.61 -14.71 -3.93
N LEU A 166 -9.40 -13.56 -3.29
CA LEU A 166 -9.84 -12.24 -3.76
C LEU A 166 -8.76 -11.55 -4.62
N GLU A 167 -9.17 -10.58 -5.45
CA GLU A 167 -8.28 -9.92 -6.41
C GLU A 167 -8.06 -8.42 -6.14
N TYR A 168 -8.52 -7.89 -4.99
CA TYR A 168 -8.27 -6.50 -4.66
C TYR A 168 -6.77 -6.21 -4.53
N ARG A 169 -6.38 -4.97 -4.79
CA ARG A 169 -5.00 -4.50 -4.61
C ARG A 169 -4.82 -3.86 -3.24
N VAL A 170 -3.58 -3.83 -2.77
CA VAL A 170 -3.19 -3.10 -1.56
C VAL A 170 -2.43 -1.85 -1.98
N GLU A 171 -3.03 -0.71 -1.69
CA GLU A 171 -2.45 0.62 -1.89
C GLU A 171 -1.95 1.16 -0.56
N VAL A 172 -0.87 1.96 -0.61
CA VAL A 172 -0.27 2.55 0.60
C VAL A 172 -0.02 4.03 0.37
N ASP A 173 -0.55 4.86 1.28
CA ASP A 173 -0.35 6.31 1.26
C ASP A 173 0.22 6.83 2.59
N GLY A 174 1.26 7.63 2.46
CA GLY A 174 1.90 8.34 3.55
C GLY A 174 3.35 7.93 3.82
N GLY A 175 4.28 8.85 3.66
CA GLY A 175 5.69 8.63 3.94
C GLY A 175 6.38 7.58 3.04
N VAL A 176 5.80 7.28 1.86
CA VAL A 176 6.45 6.44 0.85
C VAL A 176 7.55 7.24 0.16
N ALA A 177 8.79 6.83 0.38
CA ALA A 177 9.99 7.50 -0.11
C ALA A 177 11.13 6.49 -0.32
N SER A 178 12.30 6.95 -0.72
CA SER A 178 13.44 6.07 -1.02
C SER A 178 13.90 5.20 0.17
N ASP A 179 13.69 5.65 1.39
CA ASP A 179 14.07 4.93 2.63
C ASP A 179 12.98 3.98 3.14
N THR A 180 11.75 4.07 2.62
CA THR A 180 10.61 3.26 3.07
C THR A 180 10.06 2.34 1.99
N VAL A 181 10.27 2.63 0.70
CA VAL A 181 9.65 1.92 -0.41
C VAL A 181 9.94 0.43 -0.41
N ALA A 182 11.18 0.02 -0.08
CA ALA A 182 11.54 -1.39 -0.08
C ALA A 182 10.69 -2.19 0.92
N GLN A 183 10.59 -1.73 2.17
CA GLN A 183 9.81 -2.42 3.21
C GLN A 183 8.30 -2.44 2.91
N VAL A 184 7.77 -1.41 2.24
CA VAL A 184 6.36 -1.33 1.83
C VAL A 184 6.06 -2.38 0.74
N VAL A 185 6.96 -2.50 -0.24
CA VAL A 185 6.86 -3.50 -1.31
C VAL A 185 7.03 -4.93 -0.77
N GLU A 186 8.02 -5.15 0.09
CA GLU A 186 8.25 -6.45 0.75
C GLU A 186 7.07 -6.87 1.63
N ALA A 187 6.32 -5.91 2.19
CA ALA A 187 5.08 -6.19 2.92
C ALA A 187 3.93 -6.63 2.00
N GLY A 188 4.01 -6.39 0.69
CA GLY A 188 3.07 -6.85 -0.33
C GLY A 188 2.19 -5.76 -0.93
N ALA A 189 2.56 -4.48 -0.82
CA ALA A 189 1.85 -3.40 -1.50
C ALA A 189 1.91 -3.56 -3.03
N ASP A 190 0.81 -3.28 -3.71
CA ASP A 190 0.68 -3.34 -5.18
C ASP A 190 0.78 -1.96 -5.81
N LEU A 191 0.34 -0.91 -5.09
CA LEU A 191 0.24 0.48 -5.53
C LEU A 191 0.82 1.41 -4.45
N LEU A 192 1.70 2.31 -4.88
CA LEU A 192 2.45 3.22 -4.01
C LEU A 192 2.02 4.66 -4.25
N VAL A 193 1.45 5.30 -3.24
CA VAL A 193 1.18 6.74 -3.28
C VAL A 193 2.39 7.49 -2.73
N ALA A 194 2.93 8.43 -3.51
CA ALA A 194 4.06 9.24 -3.11
C ALA A 194 3.87 10.70 -3.54
N GLY A 195 3.86 11.60 -2.59
CA GLY A 195 3.74 13.05 -2.84
C GLY A 195 5.10 13.74 -2.79
N GLN A 196 5.59 14.04 -1.59
CA GLN A 196 6.83 14.78 -1.35
C GLN A 196 8.06 14.13 -2.01
N ALA A 197 8.12 12.80 -2.05
CA ALA A 197 9.21 12.06 -2.69
C ALA A 197 9.25 12.25 -4.22
N ILE A 198 8.15 12.68 -4.84
CA ILE A 198 8.04 12.93 -6.28
C ILE A 198 8.19 14.42 -6.60
N PHE A 199 7.46 15.29 -5.90
CA PHE A 199 7.30 16.69 -6.27
C PHE A 199 8.16 17.66 -5.45
N GLY A 200 8.72 17.21 -4.31
CA GLY A 200 9.26 18.09 -3.29
C GLY A 200 10.52 18.88 -3.68
N ASP A 201 11.28 18.43 -4.67
CA ASP A 201 12.51 19.09 -5.12
C ASP A 201 12.42 19.65 -6.57
N GLY A 202 11.23 19.57 -7.19
CA GLY A 202 11.00 20.09 -8.54
C GLY A 202 11.45 19.18 -9.69
N HIS A 203 11.87 17.93 -9.42
CA HIS A 203 12.31 16.96 -10.43
C HIS A 203 11.39 15.72 -10.53
N PRO A 204 10.07 15.89 -10.80
CA PRO A 204 9.08 14.80 -10.69
C PRO A 204 9.36 13.63 -11.64
N GLU A 205 9.90 13.84 -12.82
CA GLU A 205 10.24 12.77 -13.78
C GLU A 205 11.36 11.86 -13.24
N GLU A 206 12.41 12.45 -12.73
CA GLU A 206 13.57 11.73 -12.20
C GLU A 206 13.22 10.98 -10.92
N ASN A 207 12.49 11.64 -10.05
CA ASN A 207 12.05 11.09 -8.77
C ASN A 207 11.09 9.92 -8.95
N ALA A 208 10.10 10.02 -9.86
CA ALA A 208 9.18 8.94 -10.17
C ALA A 208 9.93 7.73 -10.74
N ARG A 209 10.85 7.95 -11.69
CA ARG A 209 11.69 6.89 -12.26
C ARG A 209 12.54 6.19 -11.20
N ARG A 210 13.19 6.96 -10.33
CA ARG A 210 14.05 6.44 -9.26
C ARG A 210 13.24 5.62 -8.27
N LEU A 211 12.12 6.15 -7.77
CA LEU A 211 11.29 5.46 -6.78
C LEU A 211 10.70 4.15 -7.35
N LEU A 212 10.24 4.17 -8.61
CA LEU A 212 9.71 3.00 -9.29
C LEU A 212 10.79 1.93 -9.52
N LEU A 213 12.02 2.32 -9.84
CA LEU A 213 13.15 1.40 -9.96
C LEU A 213 13.42 0.68 -8.63
N MET A 214 13.54 1.42 -7.54
CA MET A 214 13.73 0.87 -6.20
C MET A 214 12.60 -0.07 -5.79
N ALA A 215 11.35 0.30 -6.10
CA ALA A 215 10.19 -0.54 -5.85
C ALA A 215 10.24 -1.87 -6.61
N ARG A 216 10.66 -1.85 -7.88
CA ARG A 216 10.80 -3.06 -8.72
C ARG A 216 11.96 -3.95 -8.26
N GLU A 217 13.06 -3.36 -7.84
CA GLU A 217 14.18 -4.10 -7.25
C GLU A 217 13.77 -4.83 -5.97
N ALA A 218 13.03 -4.16 -5.08
CA ALA A 218 12.50 -4.76 -3.85
C ALA A 218 11.46 -5.87 -4.12
N ALA A 219 10.68 -5.77 -5.20
CA ALA A 219 9.72 -6.80 -5.61
C ALA A 219 10.37 -8.05 -6.23
N SER A 220 11.65 -7.94 -6.65
CA SER A 220 12.36 -9.06 -7.28
C SER A 220 12.85 -10.03 -6.21
N PRO A 221 12.68 -11.36 -6.38
CA PRO A 221 13.23 -12.31 -5.42
C PRO A 221 14.75 -12.16 -5.33
N PRO A 222 15.35 -12.31 -4.14
CA PRO A 222 16.80 -12.18 -3.99
C PRO A 222 17.50 -13.11 -4.97
N SER A 223 18.34 -12.55 -5.84
CA SER A 223 19.18 -13.34 -6.75
C SER A 223 19.99 -14.30 -5.91
N LYS A 224 19.88 -15.63 -6.16
CA LYS A 224 20.71 -16.65 -5.53
C LYS A 224 22.16 -16.36 -5.88
N GLN A 225 22.80 -15.50 -5.08
CA GLN A 225 24.26 -15.38 -5.13
C GLN A 225 24.82 -16.73 -4.67
N GLY A 226 25.41 -17.43 -5.62
CA GLY A 226 26.01 -18.73 -5.41
C GLY A 226 27.06 -18.64 -4.31
N THR A 227 26.76 -19.21 -3.17
CA THR A 227 27.77 -19.56 -2.17
C THR A 227 28.68 -20.60 -2.82
N LYS A 228 29.80 -20.17 -3.37
CA LYS A 228 30.92 -21.06 -3.68
C LYS A 228 31.41 -21.62 -2.36
N HIS A 229 30.89 -22.79 -2.00
CA HIS A 229 31.47 -23.61 -0.93
C HIS A 229 32.84 -24.10 -1.43
N SER A 230 33.89 -23.42 -1.00
CA SER A 230 35.23 -24.00 -0.98
C SER A 230 35.29 -24.99 0.18
N GLY A 231 35.00 -26.26 -0.13
CA GLY A 231 35.10 -27.33 0.83
C GLY A 231 36.56 -27.56 1.26
N PRO A 232 36.86 -27.78 2.55
CA PRO A 232 38.16 -28.16 2.99
C PRO A 232 38.43 -29.61 2.62
N ARG A 233 39.60 -29.88 2.01
CA ARG A 233 40.10 -31.20 1.69
C ARG A 233 40.28 -32.02 2.98
N LYS A 234 39.59 -33.14 3.04
CA LYS A 234 39.82 -34.17 4.09
C LYS A 234 41.13 -34.87 3.86
N ASN A 235 42.06 -34.79 4.82
CA ASN A 235 43.10 -35.75 4.99
C ASN A 235 42.61 -36.85 5.94
N VAL A 236 42.54 -38.04 5.40
CA VAL A 236 42.27 -39.31 6.12
C VAL A 236 43.55 -39.76 6.82
N ARG A 237 43.49 -40.02 8.10
CA ARG A 237 44.36 -41.01 8.76
C ARG A 237 43.50 -41.83 9.72
N GLU A 238 43.42 -43.13 9.38
CA GLU A 238 42.92 -44.22 10.21
C GLU A 238 43.84 -44.45 11.41
N THR A 239 43.27 -44.68 12.57
CA THR A 239 43.77 -45.67 13.56
C THR A 239 42.63 -46.04 14.47
N GLY A 240 42.53 -47.32 14.70
CA GLY A 240 41.45 -48.12 15.18
C GLY A 240 41.37 -48.40 16.66
N ARG A 241 40.26 -48.99 16.91
CA ARG A 241 39.88 -50.07 17.90
C ARG A 241 39.19 -49.66 19.22
N PRO A 242 38.48 -50.60 19.87
CA PRO A 242 37.04 -50.47 20.13
C PRO A 242 36.66 -50.73 21.62
N LEU A 243 35.33 -50.81 21.89
CA LEU A 243 34.63 -51.41 23.05
C LEU A 243 34.45 -50.58 24.33
N HIS A 244 33.22 -50.25 24.68
CA HIS A 244 32.52 -50.96 25.77
C HIS A 244 31.03 -50.62 25.80
N ARG A 245 30.22 -51.69 25.90
CA ARG A 245 28.76 -51.70 26.21
C ARG A 245 28.60 -51.49 27.70
N THR A 246 27.58 -50.69 28.10
CA THR A 246 26.84 -50.97 29.33
C THR A 246 25.39 -50.55 29.20
N THR A 247 24.55 -51.47 29.52
CA THR A 247 23.09 -51.47 29.65
C THR A 247 22.66 -50.83 30.98
N GLY A 248 21.50 -50.18 31.00
CA GLY A 248 20.92 -49.77 32.31
C GLY A 248 19.59 -49.05 32.22
N LYS A 249 18.53 -49.82 32.09
CA LYS A 249 17.22 -49.83 32.78
C LYS A 249 16.41 -48.53 32.96
N ARG A 250 15.23 -48.64 32.41
CA ARG A 250 13.91 -48.08 32.77
C ARG A 250 13.70 -47.68 34.23
N LYS A 251 12.95 -46.61 34.45
CA LYS A 251 11.82 -46.59 35.40
C LYS A 251 10.76 -45.57 34.99
N SER A 252 9.57 -46.10 34.79
CA SER A 252 8.28 -45.42 34.73
C SER A 252 7.87 -44.90 36.11
N LEU A 253 7.16 -43.78 36.16
CA LEU A 253 6.16 -43.59 37.23
C LEU A 253 5.07 -42.63 36.71
N LEU A 254 3.91 -43.22 36.71
CA LEU A 254 2.58 -42.66 36.51
C LEU A 254 2.10 -41.91 37.78
N ARG A 255 1.01 -41.18 37.62
CA ARG A 255 -0.02 -40.62 38.55
C ARG A 255 0.24 -39.17 38.89
N GLY A 256 -0.78 -38.30 38.93
CA GLY A 256 -2.23 -38.44 38.76
C GLY A 256 -2.87 -37.23 39.36
N SER A 257 -4.07 -36.94 38.86
CA SER A 257 -5.26 -36.35 39.51
C SER A 257 -5.29 -34.88 39.93
N THR A 258 -6.19 -34.18 39.29
CA THR A 258 -7.42 -33.52 39.80
C THR A 258 -7.26 -32.42 40.87
N VAL A 259 -7.63 -31.20 40.56
CA VAL A 259 -8.87 -30.51 40.93
C VAL A 259 -9.13 -29.42 39.90
#